data_8295ecd9b8d7b65a7749cc78dc3ab5fc
#
_entry.id   8295ecd9b8d7b65a7749cc78dc3ab5fc
#
_cell.length_a   1.000
_cell.length_b   1.000
_cell.length_c   1.000
_cell.angle_alpha   90.00
_cell.angle_beta   90.00
_cell.angle_gamma   90.00
#
_symmetry.space_group_name_H-M   'P 1'
#
loop_
_entity.id
_entity.type
_entity.pdbx_description
1 polymer ?
#
loop_
_entity_poly.entity_id
_entity_poly.type
_entity_poly.pdbx_seq_one_letter_code
_entity_poly.pdbx_strand_id
1 'polypeptide(L)'
;MSFRQLIAPLFLAASVGAAEPSPAPTAAQLEFFEKEVRPVLADHCYKCHAEKKQKSGLRLDSREYVLKGGELGPVVVPGNPETSRLILSINHVKATDVYAMPGEDDKLPPKAIAALTEWVRQGLPWPAEAKPNALDPRKHWAFQPVVAPTPPVVTSTEVAQISQPLDRFVLAKLKEAGLGFNPQAGREVIIRRLTLALAGYQPTAAEIAAFVADRDPQATEKLVDRLLGSPAFGERWGRHWLDVARYADTKGYVFQEERRYPYAYTYRDWVVKAFNDDLPYDQFLRLQLAADQIVKDPENNRDLAALGFLTLGRRFLNSTPDIIDDRIDVVMRGTQGLTMACARCHDHKFDPLPTTEYYSLYAIFNSSEEPKDLPPLKPFTRTKETEEFDAELGVRQKKLNDFIQSRYDLSFSPEKTLAYLNLTMESLKDAKLDANQKAKAANLYAAVLGGWKNALKPKLAPSDPVWGAWVSLQGVADAEFPKRFAALLAQPNQFADPLLRSRLQTKA
;
A
#
# COMPACT_ATOMS: atom_id res chain seq x y z
N MET A 1 -38.59 -37.03 63.49
CA MET A 1 -39.97 -36.90 62.97
C MET A 1 -39.97 -35.70 62.03
N SER A 2 -40.09 -35.90 60.76
CA SER A 2 -40.91 -35.29 59.72
C SER A 2 -40.25 -35.47 58.34
N PHE A 3 -40.92 -36.32 57.59
CA PHE A 3 -40.63 -36.58 56.18
C PHE A 3 -40.99 -35.35 55.34
N ARG A 4 -40.08 -34.91 54.45
CA ARG A 4 -40.42 -34.10 53.28
C ARG A 4 -39.91 -34.83 52.03
N GLN A 5 -40.85 -35.32 51.25
CA GLN A 5 -40.68 -35.92 49.93
C GLN A 5 -40.16 -34.89 48.94
N LEU A 6 -39.02 -35.16 48.28
CA LEU A 6 -38.56 -34.46 47.09
C LEU A 6 -39.23 -35.10 45.87
N ILE A 7 -40.08 -34.34 45.21
CA ILE A 7 -40.57 -34.63 43.85
C ILE A 7 -39.56 -34.01 42.86
N ALA A 8 -38.78 -34.83 42.15
CA ALA A 8 -37.97 -34.37 41.05
C ALA A 8 -38.79 -34.35 39.76
N PRO A 9 -38.77 -33.29 38.95
CA PRO A 9 -39.38 -33.31 37.64
C PRO A 9 -38.45 -34.04 36.65
N LEU A 10 -39.03 -35.03 35.98
CA LEU A 10 -38.43 -35.77 34.87
C LEU A 10 -38.37 -34.86 33.66
N PHE A 11 -37.21 -34.29 33.36
CA PHE A 11 -36.95 -33.62 32.08
C PHE A 11 -36.76 -34.68 31.01
N LEU A 12 -37.75 -34.84 30.12
CA LEU A 12 -37.63 -35.54 28.88
C LEU A 12 -36.67 -34.75 27.96
N ALA A 13 -35.42 -35.16 27.87
CA ALA A 13 -34.48 -34.62 26.90
C ALA A 13 -34.89 -35.15 25.50
N ALA A 14 -35.55 -34.29 24.71
CA ALA A 14 -35.69 -34.53 23.30
C ALA A 14 -34.30 -34.50 22.67
N SER A 15 -33.81 -35.66 22.27
CA SER A 15 -32.57 -35.77 21.44
C SER A 15 -32.84 -35.08 20.11
N VAL A 16 -32.30 -33.86 19.96
CA VAL A 16 -32.12 -33.23 18.65
C VAL A 16 -31.15 -34.13 17.88
N GLY A 17 -31.64 -34.91 16.95
CA GLY A 17 -30.83 -35.73 16.06
C GLY A 17 -29.81 -34.83 15.37
N ALA A 18 -28.54 -35.11 15.57
CA ALA A 18 -27.47 -34.52 14.77
C ALA A 18 -27.75 -34.89 13.30
N ALA A 19 -27.97 -33.88 12.46
CA ALA A 19 -28.14 -34.08 11.01
C ALA A 19 -26.87 -34.77 10.50
N GLU A 20 -27.04 -35.91 9.83
CA GLU A 20 -25.93 -36.59 9.17
C GLU A 20 -25.22 -35.62 8.20
N PRO A 21 -23.87 -35.62 8.14
CA PRO A 21 -23.16 -34.75 7.22
C PRO A 21 -23.57 -35.08 5.80
N SER A 22 -24.10 -34.09 5.07
CA SER A 22 -24.43 -34.24 3.65
C SER A 22 -23.23 -34.75 2.86
N PRO A 23 -23.40 -35.72 1.95
CA PRO A 23 -22.28 -36.23 1.16
C PRO A 23 -21.58 -35.10 0.40
N ALA A 24 -20.26 -35.21 0.21
CA ALA A 24 -19.49 -34.23 -0.53
C ALA A 24 -20.04 -34.03 -1.95
N PRO A 25 -20.13 -32.81 -2.46
CA PRO A 25 -20.64 -32.54 -3.81
C PRO A 25 -19.82 -33.29 -4.87
N THR A 26 -20.47 -33.84 -5.87
CA THR A 26 -19.83 -34.47 -7.03
C THR A 26 -19.20 -33.42 -7.96
N ALA A 27 -18.23 -33.82 -8.79
CA ALA A 27 -17.61 -32.91 -9.77
C ALA A 27 -18.64 -32.27 -10.72
N ALA A 28 -19.66 -33.05 -11.15
CA ALA A 28 -20.73 -32.53 -12.00
C ALA A 28 -21.61 -31.47 -11.31
N GLN A 29 -21.89 -31.66 -10.03
CA GLN A 29 -22.62 -30.65 -9.23
C GLN A 29 -21.83 -29.37 -9.02
N LEU A 30 -20.51 -29.47 -8.84
CA LEU A 30 -19.61 -28.29 -8.72
C LEU A 30 -19.49 -27.58 -10.06
N GLU A 31 -19.37 -28.31 -11.16
CA GLU A 31 -19.36 -27.73 -12.50
C GLU A 31 -20.67 -26.98 -12.82
N PHE A 32 -21.80 -27.58 -12.48
CA PHE A 32 -23.11 -26.94 -12.61
C PHE A 32 -23.21 -25.66 -11.78
N PHE A 33 -22.74 -25.69 -10.54
CA PHE A 33 -22.72 -24.49 -9.68
C PHE A 33 -21.89 -23.39 -10.32
N GLU A 34 -20.67 -23.66 -10.80
CA GLU A 34 -19.77 -22.65 -11.36
C GLU A 34 -20.30 -22.06 -12.68
N LYS A 35 -20.91 -22.92 -13.54
CA LYS A 35 -21.35 -22.48 -14.87
C LYS A 35 -22.75 -21.84 -14.89
N GLU A 36 -23.67 -22.33 -14.08
CA GLU A 36 -25.06 -21.92 -14.18
C GLU A 36 -25.59 -21.18 -12.95
N VAL A 37 -25.05 -21.42 -11.75
CA VAL A 37 -25.56 -20.82 -10.49
C VAL A 37 -24.76 -19.59 -10.06
N ARG A 38 -23.43 -19.71 -9.96
CA ARG A 38 -22.58 -18.61 -9.49
C ARG A 38 -22.72 -17.34 -10.32
N PRO A 39 -22.78 -17.37 -11.66
CA PRO A 39 -23.00 -16.17 -12.46
C PRO A 39 -24.32 -15.48 -12.12
N VAL A 40 -25.41 -16.25 -11.94
CA VAL A 40 -26.72 -15.69 -11.57
C VAL A 40 -26.66 -14.99 -10.21
N LEU A 41 -26.03 -15.62 -9.21
CA LEU A 41 -25.85 -15.02 -7.88
C LEU A 41 -25.02 -13.73 -7.96
N ALA A 42 -23.93 -13.74 -8.73
CA ALA A 42 -23.04 -12.60 -8.90
C ALA A 42 -23.74 -11.42 -9.58
N ASP A 43 -24.43 -11.65 -10.67
CA ASP A 43 -25.02 -10.61 -11.49
C ASP A 43 -26.29 -10.01 -10.86
N HIS A 44 -27.08 -10.82 -10.17
CA HIS A 44 -28.41 -10.41 -9.69
C HIS A 44 -28.57 -10.30 -8.17
N CYS A 45 -27.71 -10.95 -7.37
CA CYS A 45 -27.90 -11.04 -5.92
C CYS A 45 -26.82 -10.33 -5.10
N TYR A 46 -25.54 -10.47 -5.45
CA TYR A 46 -24.41 -9.98 -4.64
C TYR A 46 -24.35 -8.47 -4.49
N LYS A 47 -24.93 -7.71 -5.42
CA LYS A 47 -25.06 -6.24 -5.32
C LYS A 47 -25.77 -5.80 -4.02
N CYS A 48 -26.65 -6.65 -3.47
CA CYS A 48 -27.43 -6.35 -2.27
C CYS A 48 -27.24 -7.36 -1.14
N HIS A 49 -26.79 -8.60 -1.41
CA HIS A 49 -26.72 -9.71 -0.49
C HIS A 49 -25.33 -10.37 -0.48
N ALA A 50 -24.28 -9.60 -0.18
CA ALA A 50 -22.91 -10.06 -0.03
C ALA A 50 -22.22 -9.35 1.15
N GLU A 51 -20.94 -9.59 1.36
CA GLU A 51 -20.17 -9.06 2.47
C GLU A 51 -20.30 -7.53 2.65
N LYS A 52 -20.19 -6.77 1.54
CA LYS A 52 -20.23 -5.29 1.56
C LYS A 52 -21.64 -4.71 1.79
N LYS A 53 -22.68 -5.46 1.47
CA LYS A 53 -24.08 -5.00 1.61
C LYS A 53 -24.97 -6.20 1.92
N GLN A 54 -25.64 -6.15 3.07
CA GLN A 54 -26.43 -7.24 3.63
C GLN A 54 -27.86 -6.76 3.89
N LYS A 55 -28.64 -6.54 2.81
CA LYS A 55 -30.04 -6.14 2.97
C LYS A 55 -30.80 -7.23 3.76
N SER A 56 -31.55 -6.81 4.81
CA SER A 56 -32.29 -7.69 5.72
C SER A 56 -31.40 -8.78 6.37
N GLY A 57 -30.12 -8.46 6.61
CA GLY A 57 -29.18 -9.38 7.23
C GLY A 57 -28.82 -10.61 6.37
N LEU A 58 -29.27 -10.66 5.11
CA LEU A 58 -29.07 -11.80 4.22
C LEU A 58 -27.78 -11.68 3.39
N ARG A 59 -27.00 -12.78 3.39
CA ARG A 59 -25.85 -12.98 2.49
C ARG A 59 -26.05 -14.24 1.65
N LEU A 60 -25.69 -14.15 0.39
CA LEU A 60 -25.78 -15.23 -0.59
C LEU A 60 -24.42 -15.59 -1.24
N ASP A 61 -23.33 -15.05 -0.69
CA ASP A 61 -21.97 -15.16 -1.20
C ASP A 61 -21.17 -16.35 -0.60
N SER A 62 -21.73 -17.09 0.37
CA SER A 62 -21.18 -18.36 0.84
C SER A 62 -22.28 -19.33 1.25
N ARG A 63 -21.97 -20.64 1.21
CA ARG A 63 -22.91 -21.69 1.59
C ARG A 63 -23.38 -21.52 3.05
N GLU A 64 -22.45 -21.21 3.95
CA GLU A 64 -22.73 -20.99 5.36
C GLU A 64 -23.79 -19.91 5.56
N TYR A 65 -23.60 -18.74 4.92
CA TYR A 65 -24.52 -17.63 5.04
C TYR A 65 -25.86 -17.87 4.34
N VAL A 66 -25.88 -18.57 3.22
CA VAL A 66 -27.15 -18.99 2.57
C VAL A 66 -27.97 -19.87 3.50
N LEU A 67 -27.32 -20.81 4.21
CA LEU A 67 -28.00 -21.69 5.18
C LEU A 67 -28.43 -20.96 6.45
N LYS A 68 -27.61 -19.98 6.91
CA LYS A 68 -27.93 -19.13 8.05
C LYS A 68 -29.19 -18.30 7.79
N GLY A 69 -29.36 -17.78 6.57
CA GLY A 69 -30.46 -16.91 6.17
C GLY A 69 -30.29 -15.47 6.65
N GLY A 70 -31.39 -14.72 6.68
CA GLY A 70 -31.44 -13.31 7.09
C GLY A 70 -32.26 -13.08 8.36
N GLU A 71 -32.71 -11.84 8.57
CA GLU A 71 -33.51 -11.42 9.74
C GLU A 71 -34.77 -12.24 9.94
N LEU A 72 -35.39 -12.73 8.87
CA LEU A 72 -36.59 -13.58 8.90
C LEU A 72 -36.23 -15.07 9.00
N GLY A 73 -35.00 -15.45 9.29
CA GLY A 73 -34.52 -16.82 9.41
C GLY A 73 -34.07 -17.45 8.05
N PRO A 74 -33.98 -18.79 7.97
CA PRO A 74 -33.47 -19.51 6.77
C PRO A 74 -34.24 -19.15 5.50
N VAL A 75 -33.55 -18.87 4.42
CA VAL A 75 -34.16 -18.55 3.12
C VAL A 75 -34.16 -19.73 2.16
N VAL A 76 -33.42 -20.79 2.47
CA VAL A 76 -33.32 -22.01 1.68
C VAL A 76 -33.50 -23.24 2.58
N VAL A 77 -34.26 -24.20 2.10
CA VAL A 77 -34.35 -25.58 2.64
C VAL A 77 -33.67 -26.51 1.65
N PRO A 78 -32.46 -27.04 1.96
CA PRO A 78 -31.72 -27.89 1.06
C PRO A 78 -32.59 -29.12 0.59
N GLY A 79 -32.58 -29.38 -0.71
CA GLY A 79 -33.37 -30.43 -1.33
C GLY A 79 -34.85 -30.10 -1.58
N ASN A 80 -35.33 -28.95 -1.05
CA ASN A 80 -36.77 -28.63 -1.16
C ASN A 80 -36.97 -27.17 -1.69
N PRO A 81 -36.93 -26.98 -3.00
CA PRO A 81 -37.13 -25.67 -3.60
C PRO A 81 -38.54 -25.09 -3.37
N GLU A 82 -39.56 -25.94 -3.24
CA GLU A 82 -40.96 -25.52 -3.10
C GLU A 82 -41.25 -24.77 -1.80
N THR A 83 -40.46 -25.05 -0.76
CA THR A 83 -40.57 -24.38 0.56
C THR A 83 -39.44 -23.36 0.80
N SER A 84 -38.52 -23.27 -0.13
CA SER A 84 -37.39 -22.31 -0.01
C SER A 84 -37.81 -20.90 -0.37
N ARG A 85 -37.80 -19.98 0.61
CA ARG A 85 -38.16 -18.57 0.41
C ARG A 85 -37.37 -17.90 -0.71
N LEU A 86 -36.12 -18.24 -0.89
CA LEU A 86 -35.32 -17.76 -2.01
C LEU A 86 -36.00 -18.07 -3.36
N ILE A 87 -36.47 -19.33 -3.55
CA ILE A 87 -37.12 -19.74 -4.79
C ILE A 87 -38.49 -19.10 -4.94
N LEU A 88 -39.26 -18.97 -3.86
CA LEU A 88 -40.54 -18.28 -3.88
C LEU A 88 -40.36 -16.79 -4.22
N SER A 89 -39.33 -16.13 -3.67
CA SER A 89 -39.01 -14.72 -3.92
C SER A 89 -38.64 -14.44 -5.38
N ILE A 90 -37.78 -15.26 -5.99
CA ILE A 90 -37.37 -15.08 -7.40
C ILE A 90 -38.49 -15.46 -8.39
N ASN A 91 -39.47 -16.26 -7.96
CA ASN A 91 -40.68 -16.53 -8.72
C ASN A 91 -41.79 -15.49 -8.53
N HIS A 92 -41.60 -14.52 -7.63
CA HIS A 92 -42.57 -13.49 -7.26
C HIS A 92 -43.88 -14.08 -6.72
N VAL A 93 -43.79 -15.16 -5.93
CA VAL A 93 -44.96 -15.77 -5.28
C VAL A 93 -45.48 -14.84 -4.20
N LYS A 94 -46.77 -14.52 -4.24
CA LYS A 94 -47.44 -13.71 -3.21
C LYS A 94 -47.76 -14.59 -1.98
N ALA A 95 -46.93 -14.51 -0.95
CA ALA A 95 -47.14 -15.19 0.32
C ALA A 95 -46.62 -14.34 1.47
N THR A 96 -47.00 -14.66 2.70
CA THR A 96 -46.52 -13.99 3.91
C THR A 96 -45.01 -14.20 4.03
N ASP A 97 -44.26 -13.12 4.31
CA ASP A 97 -42.78 -13.11 4.44
C ASP A 97 -42.01 -13.47 3.19
N VAL A 98 -42.64 -13.39 1.99
CA VAL A 98 -42.01 -13.56 0.69
C VAL A 98 -42.06 -12.23 -0.06
N TYR A 99 -40.89 -11.72 -0.40
CA TYR A 99 -40.74 -10.45 -1.12
C TYR A 99 -40.18 -10.74 -2.52
N ALA A 100 -40.74 -10.09 -3.53
CA ALA A 100 -40.25 -10.21 -4.91
C ALA A 100 -38.79 -9.76 -5.02
N MET A 101 -37.94 -10.62 -5.60
CA MET A 101 -36.51 -10.39 -5.81
C MET A 101 -36.11 -10.74 -7.26
N PRO A 102 -35.30 -9.90 -7.90
CA PRO A 102 -34.67 -8.65 -7.44
C PRO A 102 -35.62 -7.51 -7.08
N GLY A 103 -36.72 -7.32 -7.79
CA GLY A 103 -37.76 -6.34 -7.56
C GLY A 103 -39.00 -6.70 -8.35
N GLU A 104 -40.16 -6.06 -8.10
CA GLU A 104 -41.43 -6.42 -8.75
C GLU A 104 -41.36 -6.32 -10.29
N ASP A 105 -40.61 -5.33 -10.80
CA ASP A 105 -40.47 -5.08 -12.23
C ASP A 105 -39.24 -5.75 -12.87
N ASP A 106 -38.42 -6.48 -12.11
CA ASP A 106 -37.12 -7.00 -12.55
C ASP A 106 -36.98 -8.52 -12.29
N LYS A 107 -37.98 -9.28 -12.78
CA LYS A 107 -38.00 -10.75 -12.63
C LYS A 107 -36.83 -11.40 -13.38
N LEU A 108 -36.17 -12.37 -12.71
CA LEU A 108 -35.09 -13.14 -13.33
C LEU A 108 -35.53 -13.89 -14.60
N PRO A 109 -34.62 -14.06 -15.59
CA PRO A 109 -34.88 -14.91 -16.75
C PRO A 109 -35.26 -16.33 -16.32
N PRO A 110 -36.17 -17.00 -17.04
CA PRO A 110 -36.61 -18.37 -16.71
C PRO A 110 -35.43 -19.36 -16.53
N LYS A 111 -34.37 -19.23 -17.34
CA LYS A 111 -33.18 -20.07 -17.22
C LYS A 111 -32.48 -19.87 -15.88
N ALA A 112 -32.36 -18.63 -15.40
CA ALA A 112 -31.73 -18.33 -14.11
C ALA A 112 -32.56 -18.86 -12.93
N ILE A 113 -33.87 -18.75 -12.99
CA ILE A 113 -34.79 -19.32 -11.99
C ILE A 113 -34.66 -20.87 -11.96
N ALA A 114 -34.63 -21.50 -13.12
CA ALA A 114 -34.48 -22.97 -13.24
C ALA A 114 -33.11 -23.42 -12.64
N ALA A 115 -32.03 -22.68 -12.93
CA ALA A 115 -30.71 -23.01 -12.39
C ALA A 115 -30.68 -22.93 -10.86
N LEU A 116 -31.22 -21.86 -10.25
CA LEU A 116 -31.30 -21.69 -8.80
C LEU A 116 -32.23 -22.75 -8.17
N THR A 117 -33.33 -23.07 -8.82
CA THR A 117 -34.28 -24.10 -8.34
C THR A 117 -33.60 -25.48 -8.32
N GLU A 118 -32.90 -25.86 -9.39
CA GLU A 118 -32.16 -27.11 -9.47
C GLU A 118 -31.02 -27.17 -8.45
N TRP A 119 -30.29 -26.04 -8.24
CA TRP A 119 -29.26 -25.95 -7.23
C TRP A 119 -29.78 -26.24 -5.81
N VAL A 120 -30.94 -25.67 -5.48
CA VAL A 120 -31.59 -25.95 -4.19
C VAL A 120 -32.02 -27.40 -4.09
N ARG A 121 -32.58 -27.98 -5.20
CA ARG A 121 -33.00 -29.38 -5.25
C ARG A 121 -31.84 -30.36 -5.05
N GLN A 122 -30.66 -30.03 -5.57
CA GLN A 122 -29.42 -30.78 -5.35
C GLN A 122 -28.83 -30.67 -3.94
N GLY A 123 -29.46 -29.91 -3.01
CA GLY A 123 -28.99 -29.76 -1.64
C GLY A 123 -27.92 -28.65 -1.46
N LEU A 124 -27.89 -27.65 -2.34
CA LEU A 124 -26.93 -26.57 -2.34
C LEU A 124 -25.47 -27.02 -2.48
N PRO A 125 -25.15 -27.77 -3.55
CA PRO A 125 -23.76 -28.06 -3.84
C PRO A 125 -23.03 -26.72 -3.98
N TRP A 126 -21.99 -26.55 -3.18
CA TRP A 126 -21.13 -25.37 -3.19
C TRP A 126 -19.70 -25.90 -3.27
N PRO A 127 -18.83 -25.35 -4.11
CA PRO A 127 -17.42 -25.68 -4.03
C PRO A 127 -17.02 -25.49 -2.57
N ALA A 128 -16.33 -26.48 -2.00
CA ALA A 128 -15.68 -26.24 -0.72
C ALA A 128 -15.02 -24.87 -0.86
N GLU A 129 -15.46 -23.91 -0.06
CA GLU A 129 -14.74 -22.62 -0.03
C GLU A 129 -13.30 -23.05 0.00
N ALA A 130 -12.54 -22.64 -1.01
CA ALA A 130 -11.11 -22.82 -0.91
C ALA A 130 -10.80 -22.11 0.41
N LYS A 131 -10.73 -22.89 1.49
CA LYS A 131 -10.17 -22.39 2.74
C LYS A 131 -8.91 -21.73 2.25
N PRO A 132 -8.74 -20.41 2.41
CA PRO A 132 -7.62 -19.72 1.83
C PRO A 132 -6.42 -20.59 2.16
N ASN A 133 -6.00 -21.31 1.21
CA ASN A 133 -5.02 -22.39 1.18
C ASN A 133 -4.87 -23.07 2.55
N ALA A 134 -5.37 -24.29 2.74
CA ALA A 134 -5.04 -25.09 3.94
C ALA A 134 -3.53 -25.35 4.10
N LEU A 135 -2.74 -24.89 3.15
CA LEU A 135 -1.30 -24.68 3.22
C LEU A 135 -1.10 -23.30 3.85
N ASP A 136 -0.64 -23.28 5.08
CA ASP A 136 -0.08 -22.07 5.69
C ASP A 136 0.90 -21.45 4.65
N PRO A 137 0.63 -20.23 4.11
CA PRO A 137 1.48 -19.64 3.08
C PRO A 137 2.95 -19.59 3.52
N ARG A 138 3.21 -19.45 4.82
CA ARG A 138 4.55 -19.45 5.40
C ARG A 138 5.28 -20.78 5.23
N LYS A 139 4.58 -21.90 4.96
CA LYS A 139 5.17 -23.21 4.66
C LYS A 139 5.56 -23.38 3.18
N HIS A 140 5.20 -22.41 2.33
CA HIS A 140 5.64 -22.43 0.95
C HIS A 140 7.18 -22.36 0.89
N TRP A 141 7.78 -23.12 -0.02
CA TRP A 141 9.24 -23.25 -0.12
C TRP A 141 9.98 -21.92 -0.19
N ALA A 142 9.40 -20.92 -0.84
CA ALA A 142 10.00 -19.59 -1.00
C ALA A 142 10.14 -18.81 0.33
N PHE A 143 9.39 -19.20 1.38
CA PHE A 143 9.44 -18.58 2.72
C PHE A 143 10.18 -19.46 3.74
N GLN A 144 10.78 -20.57 3.26
CA GLN A 144 11.61 -21.42 4.12
C GLN A 144 13.08 -20.96 4.10
N PRO A 145 13.84 -21.22 5.15
CA PRO A 145 15.28 -20.96 5.12
C PRO A 145 15.96 -21.63 3.92
N VAL A 146 16.85 -20.89 3.27
CA VAL A 146 17.61 -21.41 2.13
C VAL A 146 18.53 -22.52 2.59
N VAL A 147 18.40 -23.70 1.99
CA VAL A 147 19.28 -24.84 2.20
C VAL A 147 20.01 -25.19 0.91
N ALA A 148 21.31 -25.51 1.02
CA ALA A 148 22.07 -25.98 -0.12
C ALA A 148 21.63 -27.42 -0.49
N PRO A 149 21.00 -27.64 -1.65
CA PRO A 149 20.61 -28.97 -2.05
C PRO A 149 21.83 -29.80 -2.46
N THR A 150 21.81 -31.11 -2.20
CA THR A 150 22.85 -32.01 -2.69
C THR A 150 22.73 -32.15 -4.19
N PRO A 151 23.80 -31.85 -4.97
CA PRO A 151 23.77 -32.03 -6.42
C PRO A 151 23.47 -33.48 -6.82
N PRO A 152 22.60 -33.71 -7.82
CA PRO A 152 22.28 -35.05 -8.29
C PRO A 152 23.53 -35.86 -8.72
N VAL A 153 23.47 -37.17 -8.48
CA VAL A 153 24.53 -38.07 -8.92
C VAL A 153 24.50 -38.20 -10.45
N VAL A 154 25.66 -38.10 -11.07
CA VAL A 154 25.85 -38.28 -12.52
C VAL A 154 26.71 -39.50 -12.80
N THR A 155 26.49 -40.15 -13.94
CA THR A 155 27.29 -41.31 -14.39
C THR A 155 28.64 -40.87 -14.90
N SER A 156 29.60 -41.81 -14.99
CA SER A 156 30.96 -41.52 -15.52
C SER A 156 30.97 -40.95 -16.95
N THR A 157 30.02 -41.36 -17.78
CA THR A 157 29.88 -40.86 -19.15
C THR A 157 29.32 -39.43 -19.22
N GLU A 158 28.62 -38.98 -18.20
CA GLU A 158 28.02 -37.65 -18.10
C GLU A 158 28.98 -36.61 -17.49
N VAL A 159 29.96 -37.07 -16.74
CA VAL A 159 30.96 -36.17 -16.10
C VAL A 159 31.65 -35.24 -17.12
N ALA A 160 31.92 -35.73 -18.31
CA ALA A 160 32.54 -34.93 -19.40
C ALA A 160 31.66 -33.75 -19.88
N GLN A 161 30.36 -33.74 -19.56
CA GLN A 161 29.41 -32.68 -19.94
C GLN A 161 29.14 -31.71 -18.77
N ILE A 162 29.74 -31.96 -17.60
CA ILE A 162 29.54 -31.21 -16.39
C ILE A 162 30.72 -30.29 -16.14
N SER A 163 30.52 -28.99 -16.20
CA SER A 163 31.54 -27.97 -15.90
C SER A 163 31.45 -27.50 -14.44
N GLN A 164 30.24 -27.51 -13.87
CA GLN A 164 29.97 -27.01 -12.51
C GLN A 164 28.82 -27.76 -11.84
N PRO A 165 28.66 -27.69 -10.52
CA PRO A 165 27.60 -28.40 -9.81
C PRO A 165 26.18 -28.10 -10.32
N LEU A 166 25.93 -26.87 -10.81
CA LEU A 166 24.63 -26.46 -11.35
C LEU A 166 24.21 -27.32 -12.56
N ASP A 167 25.16 -27.71 -13.40
CA ASP A 167 24.89 -28.53 -14.59
C ASP A 167 24.25 -29.88 -14.24
N ARG A 168 24.53 -30.43 -13.03
CA ARG A 168 23.92 -31.68 -12.57
C ARG A 168 22.43 -31.55 -12.36
N PHE A 169 21.96 -30.40 -11.84
CA PHE A 169 20.51 -30.14 -11.68
C PHE A 169 19.83 -29.96 -13.04
N VAL A 170 20.47 -29.24 -13.96
CA VAL A 170 19.96 -29.08 -15.33
C VAL A 170 19.87 -30.42 -16.02
N LEU A 171 20.93 -31.23 -15.96
CA LEU A 171 20.96 -32.57 -16.57
C LEU A 171 19.89 -33.50 -16.00
N ALA A 172 19.67 -33.47 -14.67
CA ALA A 172 18.63 -34.26 -14.04
C ALA A 172 17.23 -33.91 -14.61
N LYS A 173 16.94 -32.62 -14.81
CA LYS A 173 15.68 -32.18 -15.43
C LYS A 173 15.57 -32.53 -16.92
N LEU A 174 16.67 -32.43 -17.66
CA LEU A 174 16.69 -32.87 -19.06
C LEU A 174 16.39 -34.38 -19.17
N LYS A 175 16.95 -35.22 -18.30
CA LYS A 175 16.70 -36.66 -18.25
C LYS A 175 15.23 -36.99 -17.95
N GLU A 176 14.60 -36.28 -17.02
CA GLU A 176 13.17 -36.47 -16.75
C GLU A 176 12.31 -36.28 -18.02
N ALA A 177 12.78 -35.39 -18.93
CA ALA A 177 12.14 -35.14 -20.22
C ALA A 177 12.65 -36.04 -21.38
N GLY A 178 13.55 -36.99 -21.11
CA GLY A 178 14.18 -37.82 -22.12
C GLY A 178 15.19 -37.10 -23.00
N LEU A 179 15.74 -36.00 -22.51
CA LEU A 179 16.67 -35.13 -23.22
C LEU A 179 18.08 -35.18 -22.60
N GLY A 180 19.07 -34.65 -23.32
CA GLY A 180 20.43 -34.41 -22.84
C GLY A 180 20.92 -33.04 -23.25
N PHE A 181 22.16 -32.70 -22.87
CA PHE A 181 22.79 -31.46 -23.37
C PHE A 181 23.03 -31.53 -24.87
N ASN A 182 22.85 -30.40 -25.55
CA ASN A 182 23.31 -30.23 -26.92
C ASN A 182 24.82 -30.14 -26.97
N PRO A 183 25.44 -30.42 -28.12
CA PRO A 183 26.87 -30.18 -28.33
C PRO A 183 27.22 -28.71 -28.08
N GLN A 184 28.44 -28.48 -27.59
CA GLN A 184 28.95 -27.14 -27.38
C GLN A 184 28.96 -26.35 -28.70
N ALA A 185 28.49 -25.09 -28.62
CA ALA A 185 28.48 -24.20 -29.78
C ALA A 185 29.87 -23.87 -30.29
N GLY A 186 30.02 -23.59 -31.59
CA GLY A 186 31.29 -23.10 -32.17
C GLY A 186 31.69 -21.75 -31.56
N ARG A 187 33.02 -21.46 -31.64
CA ARG A 187 33.63 -20.27 -31.01
C ARG A 187 33.02 -18.94 -31.50
N GLU A 188 32.67 -18.84 -32.78
CA GLU A 188 32.02 -17.66 -33.36
C GLU A 188 30.64 -17.41 -32.72
N VAL A 189 29.91 -18.49 -32.41
CA VAL A 189 28.62 -18.41 -31.78
C VAL A 189 28.77 -18.03 -30.28
N ILE A 190 29.80 -18.57 -29.61
CA ILE A 190 30.11 -18.28 -28.22
C ILE A 190 30.42 -16.80 -28.03
N ILE A 191 31.40 -16.25 -28.78
CA ILE A 191 31.76 -14.82 -28.64
C ILE A 191 30.57 -13.91 -28.94
N ARG A 192 29.78 -14.21 -29.97
CA ARG A 192 28.58 -13.43 -30.29
C ARG A 192 27.55 -13.44 -29.15
N ARG A 193 27.29 -14.62 -28.58
CA ARG A 193 26.32 -14.75 -27.46
C ARG A 193 26.81 -14.04 -26.22
N LEU A 194 28.08 -14.22 -25.84
CA LEU A 194 28.65 -13.58 -24.65
C LEU A 194 28.68 -12.06 -24.79
N THR A 195 29.10 -11.52 -25.94
CA THR A 195 29.15 -10.07 -26.16
C THR A 195 27.74 -9.46 -26.14
N LEU A 196 26.76 -10.10 -26.78
CA LEU A 196 25.37 -9.66 -26.70
C LEU A 196 24.81 -9.74 -25.30
N ALA A 197 25.06 -10.82 -24.56
CA ALA A 197 24.52 -10.99 -23.23
C ALA A 197 25.12 -10.01 -22.22
N LEU A 198 26.43 -9.84 -22.23
CA LEU A 198 27.16 -9.05 -21.22
C LEU A 198 27.28 -7.57 -21.60
N ALA A 199 27.49 -7.25 -22.87
CA ALA A 199 27.75 -5.86 -23.32
C ALA A 199 26.61 -5.27 -24.19
N GLY A 200 25.70 -6.09 -24.71
CA GLY A 200 24.52 -5.62 -25.43
C GLY A 200 24.75 -5.27 -26.91
N TYR A 201 25.93 -5.51 -27.44
CA TYR A 201 26.28 -5.24 -28.83
C TYR A 201 26.93 -6.45 -29.53
N GLN A 202 27.13 -6.38 -30.85
CA GLN A 202 27.81 -7.43 -31.64
C GLN A 202 29.32 -7.27 -31.57
N PRO A 203 30.10 -8.37 -31.45
CA PRO A 203 31.55 -8.30 -31.58
C PRO A 203 31.94 -7.89 -32.98
N THR A 204 33.08 -7.20 -33.12
CA THR A 204 33.67 -6.85 -34.42
C THR A 204 34.22 -8.09 -35.12
N ALA A 205 34.37 -8.04 -36.44
CA ALA A 205 35.01 -9.13 -37.22
C ALA A 205 36.43 -9.46 -36.75
N ALA A 206 37.21 -8.45 -36.33
CA ALA A 206 38.53 -8.63 -35.77
C ALA A 206 38.52 -9.37 -34.42
N GLU A 207 37.58 -9.04 -33.52
CA GLU A 207 37.42 -9.74 -32.23
C GLU A 207 37.00 -11.20 -32.44
N ILE A 208 36.08 -11.46 -33.38
CA ILE A 208 35.70 -12.82 -33.74
C ILE A 208 36.89 -13.61 -34.24
N ALA A 209 37.64 -13.08 -35.19
CA ALA A 209 38.81 -13.74 -35.76
C ALA A 209 39.88 -14.02 -34.70
N ALA A 210 40.18 -13.06 -33.83
CA ALA A 210 41.12 -13.22 -32.73
C ALA A 210 40.68 -14.32 -31.75
N PHE A 211 39.41 -14.32 -31.32
CA PHE A 211 38.88 -15.33 -30.40
C PHE A 211 38.83 -16.73 -31.00
N VAL A 212 38.48 -16.86 -32.29
CA VAL A 212 38.49 -18.14 -33.01
C VAL A 212 39.89 -18.71 -33.13
N ALA A 213 40.89 -17.85 -33.37
CA ALA A 213 42.31 -18.25 -33.52
C ALA A 213 42.97 -18.56 -32.16
N ASP A 214 42.45 -18.05 -31.04
CA ASP A 214 43.00 -18.24 -29.71
C ASP A 214 42.91 -19.72 -29.28
N ARG A 215 44.01 -20.38 -28.93
CA ARG A 215 44.07 -21.77 -28.51
C ARG A 215 44.22 -21.94 -27.00
N ASP A 216 44.16 -20.84 -26.25
CA ASP A 216 44.21 -20.88 -24.81
C ASP A 216 42.98 -21.63 -24.25
N PRO A 217 43.18 -22.64 -23.39
CA PRO A 217 42.07 -23.32 -22.72
C PRO A 217 41.12 -22.36 -21.93
N GLN A 218 41.67 -21.24 -21.44
CA GLN A 218 40.93 -20.21 -20.70
C GLN A 218 40.46 -19.04 -21.58
N ALA A 219 40.44 -19.20 -22.90
CA ALA A 219 40.06 -18.12 -23.81
C ALA A 219 38.62 -17.61 -23.56
N THR A 220 37.71 -18.51 -23.17
CA THR A 220 36.32 -18.13 -22.86
C THR A 220 36.24 -17.33 -21.58
N GLU A 221 36.92 -17.74 -20.51
CA GLU A 221 37.01 -17.04 -19.23
C GLU A 221 37.60 -15.65 -19.42
N LYS A 222 38.73 -15.54 -20.14
CA LYS A 222 39.37 -14.26 -20.47
C LYS A 222 38.43 -13.32 -21.27
N LEU A 223 37.64 -13.89 -22.19
CA LEU A 223 36.64 -13.12 -22.94
C LEU A 223 35.55 -12.59 -21.97
N VAL A 224 35.06 -13.42 -21.06
CA VAL A 224 34.05 -13.02 -20.04
C VAL A 224 34.60 -11.93 -19.14
N ASP A 225 35.82 -12.10 -18.61
CA ASP A 225 36.44 -11.10 -17.72
C ASP A 225 36.64 -9.76 -18.45
N ARG A 226 37.04 -9.77 -19.71
CA ARG A 226 37.14 -8.57 -20.53
C ARG A 226 35.82 -7.86 -20.74
N LEU A 227 34.74 -8.61 -20.97
CA LEU A 227 33.41 -8.05 -21.19
C LEU A 227 32.83 -7.52 -19.88
N LEU A 228 33.03 -8.21 -18.76
CA LEU A 228 32.61 -7.75 -17.40
C LEU A 228 33.36 -6.48 -16.98
N GLY A 229 34.67 -6.36 -17.35
CA GLY A 229 35.45 -5.16 -17.10
C GLY A 229 35.16 -3.99 -18.07
N SER A 230 34.24 -4.16 -19.01
CA SER A 230 33.83 -3.10 -19.95
C SER A 230 32.76 -2.19 -19.38
N PRO A 231 32.83 -0.85 -19.56
CA PRO A 231 31.74 0.06 -19.19
C PRO A 231 30.38 -0.34 -19.77
N ALA A 232 30.34 -0.99 -20.91
CA ALA A 232 29.12 -1.46 -21.56
C ALA A 232 28.36 -2.52 -20.72
N PHE A 233 29.03 -3.24 -19.81
CA PHE A 233 28.40 -4.17 -18.92
C PHE A 233 27.40 -3.46 -18.00
N GLY A 234 27.83 -2.40 -17.33
CA GLY A 234 26.97 -1.60 -16.47
C GLY A 234 25.83 -0.91 -17.23
N GLU A 235 26.09 -0.40 -18.44
CA GLU A 235 25.04 0.17 -19.31
C GLU A 235 23.99 -0.88 -19.69
N ARG A 236 24.44 -2.09 -20.05
CA ARG A 236 23.55 -3.20 -20.43
C ARG A 236 22.71 -3.70 -19.27
N TRP A 237 23.34 -3.97 -18.12
CA TRP A 237 22.68 -4.60 -16.99
C TRP A 237 21.99 -3.59 -16.07
N GLY A 238 22.52 -2.38 -15.97
CA GLY A 238 21.87 -1.27 -15.27
C GLY A 238 20.49 -0.97 -15.82
N ARG A 239 20.26 -1.12 -17.13
CA ARG A 239 18.93 -0.98 -17.74
C ARG A 239 17.89 -1.90 -17.11
N HIS A 240 18.25 -3.17 -16.86
CA HIS A 240 17.30 -4.12 -16.27
C HIS A 240 16.92 -3.73 -14.83
N TRP A 241 17.88 -3.20 -14.07
CA TRP A 241 17.58 -2.65 -12.76
C TRP A 241 16.75 -1.37 -12.82
N LEU A 242 17.04 -0.49 -13.76
CA LEU A 242 16.28 0.74 -13.97
C LEU A 242 14.81 0.46 -14.33
N ASP A 243 14.52 -0.63 -15.04
CA ASP A 243 13.16 -1.11 -15.29
C ASP A 243 12.47 -1.55 -13.97
N VAL A 244 13.18 -2.29 -13.10
CA VAL A 244 12.70 -2.66 -11.75
C VAL A 244 12.44 -1.41 -10.91
N ALA A 245 13.37 -0.44 -10.96
CA ALA A 245 13.27 0.84 -10.25
C ALA A 245 12.22 1.78 -10.86
N ARG A 246 11.53 1.40 -11.93
CA ARG A 246 10.58 2.25 -12.68
C ARG A 246 11.15 3.61 -13.06
N TYR A 247 12.44 3.66 -13.40
CA TYR A 247 13.16 4.88 -13.75
C TYR A 247 12.47 5.64 -14.89
N ALA A 248 12.27 6.93 -14.68
CA ALA A 248 11.83 7.88 -15.71
C ALA A 248 12.36 9.29 -15.41
N ASP A 249 12.55 10.09 -16.46
CA ASP A 249 12.91 11.50 -16.33
C ASP A 249 11.69 12.40 -16.06
N THR A 250 10.48 11.81 -16.01
CA THR A 250 9.21 12.52 -15.88
C THR A 250 8.42 12.02 -14.68
N LYS A 251 7.59 12.91 -14.10
CA LYS A 251 6.73 12.64 -12.93
C LYS A 251 5.40 11.96 -13.25
N GLY A 252 5.09 11.75 -14.53
CA GLY A 252 3.92 11.04 -15.00
C GLY A 252 2.72 11.90 -15.41
N TYR A 253 2.39 12.96 -14.69
CA TYR A 253 1.25 13.84 -15.02
C TYR A 253 1.71 15.12 -15.71
N VAL A 254 1.54 15.16 -17.04
CA VAL A 254 2.14 16.21 -17.89
C VAL A 254 1.32 17.49 -18.01
N PHE A 255 0.15 17.56 -17.42
CA PHE A 255 -0.80 18.68 -17.62
C PHE A 255 -1.04 19.52 -16.35
N GLN A 256 -0.58 19.08 -15.17
CA GLN A 256 -0.88 19.77 -13.90
C GLN A 256 0.33 20.06 -13.02
N GLU A 257 1.52 19.51 -13.33
CA GLU A 257 2.73 19.70 -12.52
C GLU A 257 3.99 19.82 -13.38
N GLU A 258 5.12 20.20 -12.75
CA GLU A 258 6.45 20.15 -13.36
C GLU A 258 6.73 18.74 -13.88
N ARG A 259 6.95 18.64 -15.19
CA ARG A 259 6.99 17.35 -15.90
C ARG A 259 8.22 16.53 -15.64
N ARG A 260 9.33 17.15 -15.22
CA ARG A 260 10.66 16.55 -15.21
C ARG A 260 11.25 16.37 -13.84
N TYR A 261 12.08 15.35 -13.74
CA TYR A 261 13.09 15.20 -12.71
C TYR A 261 14.42 15.66 -13.27
N PRO A 262 14.85 16.91 -13.05
CA PRO A 262 16.01 17.49 -13.75
C PRO A 262 17.31 16.73 -13.47
N TYR A 263 17.40 16.00 -12.36
CA TYR A 263 18.58 15.26 -11.93
C TYR A 263 18.39 13.75 -11.92
N ALA A 264 17.36 13.21 -12.59
CA ALA A 264 17.12 11.76 -12.65
C ALA A 264 18.33 10.97 -13.16
N TYR A 265 19.08 11.54 -14.11
CA TYR A 265 20.29 10.94 -14.67
C TYR A 265 21.33 10.57 -13.58
N THR A 266 21.37 11.27 -12.46
CA THR A 266 22.35 10.97 -11.39
C THR A 266 22.11 9.57 -10.80
N TYR A 267 20.85 9.15 -10.65
CA TYR A 267 20.51 7.80 -10.22
C TYR A 267 20.86 6.76 -11.30
N ARG A 268 20.54 7.02 -12.55
CA ARG A 268 20.92 6.13 -13.66
C ARG A 268 22.43 5.93 -13.70
N ASP A 269 23.20 7.00 -13.65
CA ASP A 269 24.66 6.97 -13.70
C ASP A 269 25.24 6.24 -12.47
N TRP A 270 24.61 6.40 -11.30
CA TRP A 270 24.97 5.65 -10.11
C TRP A 270 24.74 4.15 -10.28
N VAL A 271 23.58 3.74 -10.82
CA VAL A 271 23.26 2.32 -11.11
C VAL A 271 24.27 1.73 -12.08
N VAL A 272 24.53 2.39 -13.22
CA VAL A 272 25.51 1.94 -14.21
C VAL A 272 26.87 1.74 -13.56
N LYS A 273 27.31 2.71 -12.76
CA LYS A 273 28.59 2.62 -12.05
C LYS A 273 28.61 1.48 -11.03
N ALA A 274 27.53 1.29 -10.27
CA ALA A 274 27.45 0.23 -9.28
C ALA A 274 27.63 -1.16 -9.90
N PHE A 275 27.06 -1.39 -11.08
CA PHE A 275 27.29 -2.62 -11.85
C PHE A 275 28.74 -2.74 -12.35
N ASN A 276 29.34 -1.66 -12.83
CA ASN A 276 30.73 -1.67 -13.31
C ASN A 276 31.76 -1.80 -12.18
N ASP A 277 31.42 -1.32 -10.99
CA ASP A 277 32.28 -1.45 -9.80
C ASP A 277 32.07 -2.80 -9.08
N ASP A 278 31.19 -3.66 -9.60
CA ASP A 278 30.77 -4.93 -8.97
C ASP A 278 30.35 -4.74 -7.50
N LEU A 279 29.53 -3.69 -7.25
CA LEU A 279 29.09 -3.36 -5.90
C LEU A 279 28.29 -4.54 -5.32
N PRO A 280 28.66 -5.08 -4.12
CA PRO A 280 27.94 -6.17 -3.48
C PRO A 280 26.45 -5.89 -3.37
N TYR A 281 25.61 -6.87 -3.69
CA TYR A 281 24.16 -6.69 -3.82
C TYR A 281 23.49 -6.19 -2.52
N ASP A 282 23.95 -6.64 -1.37
CA ASP A 282 23.46 -6.16 -0.07
C ASP A 282 23.77 -4.67 0.14
N GLN A 283 24.97 -4.21 -0.24
CA GLN A 283 25.34 -2.79 -0.20
C GLN A 283 24.55 -1.98 -1.24
N PHE A 284 24.39 -2.52 -2.44
CA PHE A 284 23.60 -1.92 -3.50
C PHE A 284 22.15 -1.66 -3.04
N LEU A 285 21.50 -2.61 -2.36
CA LEU A 285 20.16 -2.43 -1.81
C LEU A 285 20.13 -1.46 -0.63
N ARG A 286 21.07 -1.57 0.29
CA ARG A 286 21.12 -0.70 1.47
C ARG A 286 21.27 0.77 1.10
N LEU A 287 22.11 1.09 0.12
CA LEU A 287 22.28 2.46 -0.38
C LEU A 287 21.01 2.98 -1.06
N GLN A 288 20.27 2.16 -1.78
CA GLN A 288 19.02 2.58 -2.40
C GLN A 288 17.88 2.82 -1.42
N LEU A 289 17.95 2.22 -0.24
CA LEU A 289 16.93 2.39 0.80
C LEU A 289 17.30 3.44 1.86
N ALA A 290 18.58 3.64 2.14
CA ALA A 290 19.04 4.42 3.29
C ALA A 290 20.42 5.05 3.11
N ALA A 291 20.77 5.51 1.89
CA ALA A 291 22.07 6.16 1.67
C ALA A 291 22.29 7.37 2.57
N ASP A 292 21.24 8.13 2.88
CA ASP A 292 21.27 9.28 3.79
C ASP A 292 21.68 8.91 5.24
N GLN A 293 21.45 7.66 5.65
CA GLN A 293 21.87 7.12 6.95
C GLN A 293 23.29 6.54 6.93
N ILE A 294 23.77 6.15 5.76
CA ILE A 294 25.04 5.44 5.56
C ILE A 294 26.17 6.41 5.18
N VAL A 295 25.89 7.31 4.23
CA VAL A 295 26.85 8.30 3.72
C VAL A 295 27.04 9.39 4.77
N LYS A 296 28.25 9.48 5.32
CA LYS A 296 28.59 10.46 6.37
C LYS A 296 29.71 11.43 5.96
N ASP A 297 30.35 11.15 4.83
CA ASP A 297 31.43 11.98 4.33
C ASP A 297 30.87 13.09 3.42
N PRO A 298 30.91 14.36 3.87
CA PRO A 298 30.41 15.48 3.08
C PRO A 298 31.19 15.69 1.77
N GLU A 299 32.42 15.16 1.69
CA GLU A 299 33.29 15.24 0.50
C GLU A 299 32.93 14.15 -0.53
N ASN A 300 32.17 13.12 -0.16
CA ASN A 300 31.82 12.00 -1.01
C ASN A 300 30.35 11.59 -0.86
N ASN A 301 29.45 12.46 -1.30
CA ASN A 301 28.00 12.27 -1.24
C ASN A 301 27.44 11.52 -2.46
N ARG A 302 28.28 10.95 -3.30
CA ARG A 302 27.86 10.34 -4.59
C ARG A 302 26.80 9.26 -4.42
N ASP A 303 26.89 8.47 -3.37
CA ASP A 303 25.95 7.37 -3.12
C ASP A 303 24.56 7.84 -2.67
N LEU A 304 24.39 9.12 -2.32
CA LEU A 304 23.05 9.70 -2.12
C LEU A 304 22.17 9.61 -3.38
N ALA A 305 22.78 9.56 -4.57
CA ALA A 305 22.06 9.35 -5.83
C ALA A 305 21.28 8.03 -5.85
N ALA A 306 21.71 7.02 -5.08
CA ALA A 306 21.02 5.73 -4.94
C ALA A 306 19.57 5.87 -4.47
N LEU A 307 19.24 6.90 -3.67
CA LEU A 307 17.90 7.18 -3.18
C LEU A 307 16.91 7.52 -4.32
N GLY A 308 17.39 7.69 -5.55
CA GLY A 308 16.56 7.75 -6.75
C GLY A 308 15.63 6.55 -6.91
N PHE A 309 15.99 5.38 -6.37
CA PHE A 309 15.12 4.20 -6.30
C PHE A 309 13.75 4.48 -5.65
N LEU A 310 13.75 5.27 -4.58
CA LEU A 310 12.56 5.65 -3.84
C LEU A 310 11.91 6.93 -4.34
N THR A 311 12.70 7.86 -4.93
CA THR A 311 12.26 9.24 -5.16
C THR A 311 11.88 9.54 -6.61
N LEU A 312 12.31 8.73 -7.59
CA LEU A 312 12.00 8.92 -9.02
C LEU A 312 10.70 8.24 -9.47
N GLY A 313 9.88 7.78 -8.55
CA GLY A 313 8.58 7.20 -8.83
C GLY A 313 7.54 8.24 -9.27
N ARG A 314 6.36 7.74 -9.60
CA ARG A 314 5.21 8.56 -9.95
C ARG A 314 4.79 9.47 -8.79
N ARG A 315 4.44 10.73 -9.06
CA ARG A 315 4.12 11.71 -8.00
C ARG A 315 2.63 11.79 -7.63
N PHE A 316 1.74 11.16 -8.40
CA PHE A 316 0.30 11.10 -8.12
C PHE A 316 -0.32 12.44 -7.74
N LEU A 317 0.06 13.52 -8.44
CA LEU A 317 -0.34 14.89 -8.15
C LEU A 317 -0.03 15.34 -6.70
N ASN A 318 1.11 14.85 -6.17
CA ASN A 318 1.56 15.08 -4.81
C ASN A 318 0.67 14.45 -3.71
N SER A 319 -0.10 13.41 -4.03
CA SER A 319 -0.80 12.58 -3.05
C SER A 319 0.22 11.78 -2.24
N THR A 320 0.56 12.24 -1.04
CA THR A 320 1.53 11.57 -0.16
C THR A 320 1.20 10.09 0.10
N PRO A 321 -0.07 9.69 0.37
CA PRO A 321 -0.40 8.28 0.58
C PRO A 321 -0.10 7.40 -0.63
N ASP A 322 -0.29 7.91 -1.84
CA ASP A 322 -0.07 7.14 -3.07
C ASP A 322 1.42 7.11 -3.46
N ILE A 323 2.18 8.16 -3.12
CA ILE A 323 3.65 8.17 -3.25
C ILE A 323 4.27 7.13 -2.30
N ILE A 324 3.77 7.02 -1.08
CA ILE A 324 4.26 6.03 -0.11
C ILE A 324 3.90 4.62 -0.58
N ASP A 325 2.69 4.41 -1.08
CA ASP A 325 2.26 3.13 -1.64
C ASP A 325 3.18 2.67 -2.79
N ASP A 326 3.53 3.57 -3.70
CA ASP A 326 4.48 3.31 -4.79
C ASP A 326 5.90 2.99 -4.27
N ARG A 327 6.36 3.63 -3.20
CA ARG A 327 7.64 3.30 -2.54
C ARG A 327 7.62 1.90 -1.92
N ILE A 328 6.54 1.54 -1.24
CA ILE A 328 6.36 0.19 -0.69
C ILE A 328 6.35 -0.84 -1.82
N ASP A 329 5.59 -0.58 -2.88
CA ASP A 329 5.48 -1.50 -4.02
C ASP A 329 6.85 -1.71 -4.70
N VAL A 330 7.60 -0.65 -5.00
CA VAL A 330 8.92 -0.81 -5.63
C VAL A 330 9.92 -1.57 -4.77
N VAL A 331 9.89 -1.35 -3.45
CA VAL A 331 10.76 -2.09 -2.52
C VAL A 331 10.37 -3.56 -2.50
N MET A 332 9.12 -3.88 -2.21
CA MET A 332 8.69 -5.26 -2.00
C MET A 332 8.69 -6.07 -3.31
N ARG A 333 8.14 -5.50 -4.38
CA ARG A 333 8.11 -6.16 -5.69
C ARG A 333 9.49 -6.24 -6.32
N GLY A 334 10.27 -5.17 -6.24
CA GLY A 334 11.58 -5.08 -6.86
C GLY A 334 12.65 -5.95 -6.20
N THR A 335 12.57 -6.19 -4.89
CA THR A 335 13.60 -6.92 -4.14
C THR A 335 13.16 -8.32 -3.70
N GLN A 336 11.87 -8.56 -3.50
CA GLN A 336 11.35 -9.82 -2.97
C GLN A 336 10.30 -10.49 -3.89
N GLY A 337 9.84 -9.82 -4.94
CA GLY A 337 8.81 -10.33 -5.83
C GLY A 337 7.42 -10.39 -5.21
N LEU A 338 7.18 -9.63 -4.12
CA LEU A 338 5.93 -9.65 -3.36
C LEU A 338 5.07 -8.41 -3.66
N THR A 339 3.78 -8.60 -3.91
CA THR A 339 2.83 -7.54 -4.24
C THR A 339 2.18 -6.96 -2.98
N MET A 340 2.94 -6.18 -2.21
CA MET A 340 2.51 -5.64 -0.91
C MET A 340 1.31 -4.68 -1.01
N ALA A 341 1.08 -4.04 -2.15
CA ALA A 341 -0.02 -3.10 -2.37
C ALA A 341 -1.41 -3.73 -2.10
N CYS A 342 -1.58 -5.04 -2.29
CA CYS A 342 -2.83 -5.74 -1.93
C CYS A 342 -3.14 -5.65 -0.43
N ALA A 343 -2.10 -5.64 0.41
CA ALA A 343 -2.22 -5.57 1.86
C ALA A 343 -2.62 -4.17 2.39
N ARG A 344 -2.71 -3.16 1.53
CA ARG A 344 -3.21 -1.82 1.89
C ARG A 344 -4.64 -1.84 2.44
N CYS A 345 -5.50 -2.75 1.94
CA CYS A 345 -6.92 -2.79 2.30
C CYS A 345 -7.33 -4.03 3.11
N HIS A 346 -6.64 -5.15 2.93
CA HIS A 346 -6.92 -6.43 3.60
C HIS A 346 -5.65 -7.29 3.56
N ASP A 347 -5.58 -8.32 4.38
CA ASP A 347 -4.48 -9.28 4.35
C ASP A 347 -4.32 -9.89 2.94
N HIS A 348 -3.08 -10.06 2.47
CA HIS A 348 -2.83 -10.57 1.13
C HIS A 348 -3.44 -11.96 0.95
N LYS A 349 -4.08 -12.20 -0.21
CA LYS A 349 -4.88 -13.42 -0.43
C LYS A 349 -4.03 -14.69 -0.44
N PHE A 350 -2.82 -14.62 -0.95
CA PHE A 350 -1.96 -15.79 -1.18
C PHE A 350 -0.67 -15.79 -0.37
N ASP A 351 -0.07 -14.61 -0.20
CA ASP A 351 1.20 -14.45 0.50
C ASP A 351 0.98 -14.14 1.98
N PRO A 352 1.93 -14.47 2.87
CA PRO A 352 1.81 -14.22 4.30
C PRO A 352 2.09 -12.74 4.64
N LEU A 353 1.36 -11.83 4.00
CA LEU A 353 1.51 -10.38 4.12
C LEU A 353 0.24 -9.78 4.75
N PRO A 354 0.21 -9.59 6.08
CA PRO A 354 -0.94 -8.97 6.73
C PRO A 354 -0.96 -7.46 6.51
N THR A 355 -2.15 -6.87 6.55
CA THR A 355 -2.37 -5.41 6.48
C THR A 355 -1.52 -4.64 7.49
N THR A 356 -1.28 -5.21 8.67
CA THR A 356 -0.45 -4.58 9.71
C THR A 356 0.98 -4.34 9.26
N GLU A 357 1.57 -5.23 8.45
CA GLU A 357 2.92 -5.04 7.91
C GLU A 357 2.97 -3.96 6.83
N TYR A 358 1.93 -3.86 6.00
CA TYR A 358 1.82 -2.74 5.07
C TYR A 358 1.88 -1.40 5.80
N TYR A 359 1.11 -1.24 6.88
CA TYR A 359 1.09 0.02 7.64
C TYR A 359 2.36 0.22 8.48
N SER A 360 3.08 -0.83 8.83
CA SER A 360 4.41 -0.71 9.44
C SER A 360 5.42 -0.10 8.46
N LEU A 361 5.45 -0.58 7.21
CA LEU A 361 6.26 0.03 6.14
C LEU A 361 5.79 1.44 5.80
N TYR A 362 4.48 1.66 5.75
CA TYR A 362 3.89 2.98 5.53
C TYR A 362 4.38 3.98 6.57
N ALA A 363 4.43 3.61 7.84
CA ALA A 363 4.89 4.49 8.91
C ALA A 363 6.37 4.89 8.74
N ILE A 364 7.23 3.98 8.27
CA ILE A 364 8.64 4.28 7.98
C ILE A 364 8.74 5.35 6.91
N PHE A 365 8.08 5.17 5.76
CA PHE A 365 8.14 6.14 4.66
C PHE A 365 7.41 7.45 4.97
N ASN A 366 6.35 7.41 5.77
CA ASN A 366 5.63 8.61 6.22
C ASN A 366 6.44 9.44 7.24
N SER A 367 7.44 8.84 7.87
CA SER A 367 8.37 9.51 8.78
C SER A 367 9.60 10.08 8.07
N SER A 368 9.69 9.92 6.74
CA SER A 368 10.78 10.41 5.91
C SER A 368 10.31 11.61 5.09
N GLU A 369 11.15 12.64 4.98
CA GLU A 369 10.86 13.86 4.22
C GLU A 369 11.92 14.06 3.13
N GLU A 370 11.47 14.43 1.93
CA GLU A 370 12.38 14.82 0.86
C GLU A 370 12.90 16.25 1.14
N PRO A 371 14.22 16.48 1.09
CA PRO A 371 14.77 17.80 1.33
C PRO A 371 14.33 18.77 0.22
N LYS A 372 14.04 20.02 0.61
CA LYS A 372 13.70 21.09 -0.35
C LYS A 372 14.89 21.41 -1.25
N ASP A 373 16.07 21.49 -0.64
CA ASP A 373 17.32 21.72 -1.35
C ASP A 373 18.05 20.39 -1.47
N LEU A 374 18.28 19.96 -2.71
CA LEU A 374 18.94 18.67 -2.98
C LEU A 374 20.41 18.73 -2.55
N PRO A 375 20.92 17.69 -1.87
CA PRO A 375 22.31 17.66 -1.46
C PRO A 375 23.25 17.55 -2.69
N PRO A 376 24.40 18.24 -2.70
CA PRO A 376 25.39 18.10 -3.76
C PRO A 376 26.01 16.70 -3.68
N LEU A 377 26.22 16.08 -4.87
CA LEU A 377 26.86 14.75 -4.98
C LEU A 377 28.38 14.80 -5.01
N LYS A 378 28.93 16.00 -5.19
CA LYS A 378 30.36 16.27 -5.18
C LYS A 378 30.64 17.52 -4.37
N PRO A 379 31.84 17.64 -3.80
CA PRO A 379 32.28 18.89 -3.19
C PRO A 379 32.12 20.03 -4.17
N PHE A 380 31.55 21.10 -3.68
CA PHE A 380 31.38 22.31 -4.48
C PHE A 380 32.65 23.16 -4.36
N THR A 381 33.33 23.38 -5.49
CA THR A 381 34.47 24.28 -5.50
C THR A 381 33.98 25.71 -5.35
N ARG A 382 34.27 26.32 -4.20
CA ARG A 382 33.96 27.73 -3.96
C ARG A 382 34.84 28.59 -4.85
N THR A 383 34.22 29.44 -5.65
CA THR A 383 34.87 30.49 -6.42
C THR A 383 34.41 31.83 -5.85
N LYS A 384 35.12 32.91 -6.23
CA LYS A 384 34.73 34.25 -5.81
C LYS A 384 33.28 34.59 -6.21
N GLU A 385 32.88 34.19 -7.40
CA GLU A 385 31.51 34.40 -7.90
C GLU A 385 30.48 33.65 -7.06
N THR A 386 30.81 32.45 -6.57
CA THR A 386 29.89 31.65 -5.72
C THR A 386 29.81 32.24 -4.32
N GLU A 387 30.91 32.79 -3.78
CA GLU A 387 30.89 33.51 -2.50
C GLU A 387 30.07 34.79 -2.58
N GLU A 388 30.18 35.55 -3.67
CA GLU A 388 29.36 36.73 -3.95
C GLU A 388 27.87 36.37 -4.09
N PHE A 389 27.57 35.27 -4.80
CA PHE A 389 26.21 34.77 -4.91
C PHE A 389 25.62 34.35 -3.57
N ASP A 390 26.34 33.58 -2.76
CA ASP A 390 25.93 33.13 -1.44
C ASP A 390 25.67 34.32 -0.50
N ALA A 391 26.54 35.34 -0.55
CA ALA A 391 26.36 36.55 0.22
C ALA A 391 25.09 37.32 -0.15
N GLU A 392 24.84 37.52 -1.45
CA GLU A 392 23.61 38.16 -1.93
C GLU A 392 22.37 37.35 -1.65
N LEU A 393 22.44 36.01 -1.83
CA LEU A 393 21.35 35.08 -1.48
C LEU A 393 20.99 35.18 0.00
N GLY A 394 22.00 35.23 0.88
CA GLY A 394 21.81 35.42 2.32
C GLY A 394 21.10 36.74 2.66
N VAL A 395 21.48 37.82 1.99
CA VAL A 395 20.81 39.13 2.16
C VAL A 395 19.34 39.06 1.71
N ARG A 396 19.07 38.45 0.56
CA ARG A 396 17.69 38.29 0.05
C ARG A 396 16.85 37.39 0.91
N GLN A 397 17.42 36.28 1.36
CA GLN A 397 16.73 35.34 2.24
C GLN A 397 16.39 35.99 3.59
N LYS A 398 17.33 36.78 4.14
CA LYS A 398 17.07 37.55 5.36
C LYS A 398 15.90 38.53 5.16
N LYS A 399 15.90 39.30 4.06
CA LYS A 399 14.79 40.22 3.75
C LYS A 399 13.46 39.49 3.63
N LEU A 400 13.43 38.32 2.97
CA LEU A 400 12.24 37.50 2.86
C LEU A 400 11.76 36.99 4.23
N ASN A 401 12.67 36.49 5.05
CA ASN A 401 12.35 36.01 6.39
C ASN A 401 11.83 37.16 7.30
N ASP A 402 12.48 38.31 7.26
CA ASP A 402 12.06 39.50 8.00
C ASP A 402 10.65 39.95 7.54
N PHE A 403 10.39 39.91 6.23
CA PHE A 403 9.05 40.21 5.71
C PHE A 403 8.01 39.20 6.17
N ILE A 404 8.29 37.89 6.07
CA ILE A 404 7.38 36.81 6.54
C ILE A 404 7.12 37.00 8.05
N GLN A 405 8.16 37.21 8.84
CA GLN A 405 8.04 37.43 10.29
C GLN A 405 7.18 38.65 10.60
N SER A 406 7.43 39.77 9.90
CA SER A 406 6.62 40.98 10.09
C SER A 406 5.14 40.78 9.79
N ARG A 407 4.82 39.93 8.75
CA ARG A 407 3.44 39.59 8.43
C ARG A 407 2.82 38.64 9.45
N TYR A 408 3.62 37.70 9.96
CA TYR A 408 3.20 36.82 11.04
C TYR A 408 2.87 37.61 12.29
N ASP A 409 3.78 38.53 12.72
CA ASP A 409 3.59 39.36 13.91
C ASP A 409 2.35 40.26 13.77
N LEU A 410 2.16 40.86 12.58
CA LEU A 410 0.96 41.67 12.29
C LEU A 410 -0.33 40.85 12.35
N SER A 411 -0.29 39.57 11.98
CA SER A 411 -1.47 38.73 11.91
C SER A 411 -1.79 38.00 13.22
N PHE A 412 -0.76 37.73 14.03
CA PHE A 412 -0.84 36.86 15.22
C PHE A 412 -0.29 37.52 16.50
N SER A 413 -0.11 38.85 16.52
CA SER A 413 0.14 39.52 17.81
C SER A 413 -1.01 39.24 18.79
N PRO A 414 -0.79 39.26 20.12
CA PRO A 414 -1.84 39.05 21.09
C PRO A 414 -3.08 39.92 20.87
N GLU A 415 -2.86 41.22 20.55
CA GLU A 415 -3.93 42.18 20.28
C GLU A 415 -4.70 41.86 19.03
N LYS A 416 -3.99 41.47 17.92
CA LYS A 416 -4.63 41.09 16.67
C LYS A 416 -5.36 39.74 16.81
N THR A 417 -4.77 38.78 17.51
CA THR A 417 -5.42 37.51 17.81
C THR A 417 -6.73 37.73 18.55
N LEU A 418 -6.73 38.58 19.58
CA LEU A 418 -7.95 38.91 20.31
C LEU A 418 -8.99 39.61 19.40
N ALA A 419 -8.55 40.53 18.55
CA ALA A 419 -9.42 41.22 17.59
C ALA A 419 -10.06 40.24 16.57
N TYR A 420 -9.28 39.28 16.05
CA TYR A 420 -9.82 38.22 15.20
C TYR A 420 -10.83 37.34 15.93
N LEU A 421 -10.54 36.90 17.14
CA LEU A 421 -11.42 36.08 17.96
C LEU A 421 -12.75 36.78 18.22
N ASN A 422 -12.71 38.04 18.66
CA ASN A 422 -13.90 38.83 18.93
C ASN A 422 -14.76 39.04 17.67
N LEU A 423 -14.15 39.46 16.57
CA LEU A 423 -14.86 39.66 15.31
C LEU A 423 -15.42 38.34 14.77
N THR A 424 -14.71 37.22 14.97
CA THR A 424 -15.20 35.89 14.60
C THR A 424 -16.47 35.56 15.40
N MET A 425 -16.45 35.77 16.71
CA MET A 425 -17.60 35.49 17.57
C MET A 425 -18.81 36.38 17.23
N GLU A 426 -18.60 37.69 16.96
CA GLU A 426 -19.66 38.57 16.47
C GLU A 426 -20.26 38.02 15.18
N SER A 427 -19.41 37.62 14.21
CA SER A 427 -19.89 37.14 12.92
C SER A 427 -20.57 35.77 12.97
N LEU A 428 -20.30 34.96 13.99
CA LEU A 428 -20.99 33.68 14.19
C LEU A 428 -22.32 33.86 14.91
N LYS A 429 -22.47 34.94 15.70
CA LYS A 429 -23.74 35.31 16.35
C LYS A 429 -24.70 36.05 15.41
N ASP A 430 -24.18 36.91 14.54
CA ASP A 430 -24.94 37.72 13.60
C ASP A 430 -24.53 37.40 12.14
N ALA A 431 -25.33 36.58 11.45
CA ALA A 431 -25.09 36.20 10.07
C ALA A 431 -25.23 37.38 9.06
N LYS A 432 -25.84 38.52 9.47
CA LYS A 432 -25.97 39.72 8.64
C LYS A 432 -24.78 40.65 8.75
N LEU A 433 -23.86 40.40 9.68
CA LEU A 433 -22.68 41.21 9.89
C LEU A 433 -21.72 41.12 8.71
N ASP A 434 -21.40 42.25 8.08
CA ASP A 434 -20.29 42.30 7.11
C ASP A 434 -18.94 42.25 7.87
N ALA A 435 -18.54 41.02 8.19
CA ALA A 435 -17.31 40.76 8.90
C ALA A 435 -16.06 41.14 8.10
N ASN A 436 -16.11 41.17 6.75
CA ASN A 436 -14.99 41.59 5.90
C ASN A 436 -14.79 43.12 5.96
N GLN A 437 -15.88 43.88 5.94
CA GLN A 437 -15.81 45.33 6.10
C GLN A 437 -15.28 45.71 7.47
N LYS A 438 -15.75 45.07 8.55
CA LYS A 438 -15.24 45.28 9.91
C LYS A 438 -13.77 44.89 10.05
N ALA A 439 -13.38 43.74 9.45
CA ALA A 439 -11.97 43.32 9.46
C ALA A 439 -11.08 44.35 8.78
N LYS A 440 -11.48 44.88 7.62
CA LYS A 440 -10.74 45.94 6.93
C LYS A 440 -10.63 47.22 7.77
N ALA A 441 -11.70 47.67 8.40
CA ALA A 441 -11.71 48.82 9.31
C ALA A 441 -10.79 48.62 10.53
N ALA A 442 -10.67 47.42 11.05
CA ALA A 442 -9.78 47.04 12.15
C ALA A 442 -8.35 46.68 11.71
N ASN A 443 -7.99 46.89 10.45
CA ASN A 443 -6.71 46.49 9.85
C ASN A 443 -6.40 44.99 10.09
N LEU A 444 -7.39 44.13 9.85
CA LEU A 444 -7.31 42.66 9.90
C LEU A 444 -7.42 42.05 8.49
N TYR A 445 -6.79 40.90 8.26
CA TYR A 445 -6.86 40.22 6.97
C TYR A 445 -8.07 39.32 6.90
N ALA A 446 -8.91 39.48 5.84
CA ALA A 446 -10.12 38.70 5.64
C ALA A 446 -9.83 37.17 5.54
N ALA A 447 -8.71 36.79 4.91
CA ALA A 447 -8.30 35.37 4.80
C ALA A 447 -8.03 34.73 6.17
N VAL A 448 -7.37 35.47 7.08
CA VAL A 448 -7.10 35.01 8.46
C VAL A 448 -8.41 34.90 9.24
N LEU A 449 -9.31 35.87 9.08
CA LEU A 449 -10.66 35.81 9.69
C LEU A 449 -11.44 34.60 9.21
N GLY A 450 -11.38 34.27 7.91
CA GLY A 450 -11.99 33.05 7.35
C GLY A 450 -11.45 31.78 8.01
N GLY A 451 -10.14 31.70 8.21
CA GLY A 451 -9.49 30.61 8.94
C GLY A 451 -10.01 30.46 10.39
N TRP A 452 -10.13 31.58 11.11
CA TRP A 452 -10.68 31.58 12.47
C TRP A 452 -12.14 31.15 12.52
N LYS A 453 -12.99 31.60 11.57
CA LYS A 453 -14.39 31.17 11.46
C LYS A 453 -14.50 29.67 11.28
N ASN A 454 -13.69 29.08 10.40
CA ASN A 454 -13.70 27.66 10.16
C ASN A 454 -13.18 26.86 11.38
N ALA A 455 -12.18 27.37 12.07
CA ALA A 455 -11.62 26.72 13.25
C ALA A 455 -12.57 26.73 14.47
N LEU A 456 -13.32 27.82 14.66
CA LEU A 456 -14.16 28.00 15.84
C LEU A 456 -15.60 27.48 15.68
N LYS A 457 -16.15 27.52 14.47
CA LYS A 457 -17.54 27.13 14.21
C LYS A 457 -17.95 25.75 14.76
N PRO A 458 -17.13 24.67 14.65
CA PRO A 458 -17.49 23.36 15.20
C PRO A 458 -17.16 23.21 16.71
N LYS A 459 -16.55 24.20 17.37
CA LYS A 459 -15.93 24.04 18.71
C LYS A 459 -16.40 25.10 19.74
N LEU A 460 -17.57 25.67 19.53
CA LEU A 460 -18.05 26.79 20.37
C LEU A 460 -18.75 26.36 21.68
N ALA A 461 -18.48 25.17 22.19
CA ALA A 461 -19.04 24.72 23.47
C ALA A 461 -18.12 25.14 24.65
N PRO A 462 -18.67 25.54 25.81
CA PRO A 462 -17.88 25.74 27.02
C PRO A 462 -17.08 24.53 27.47
N SER A 463 -17.48 23.34 27.05
CA SER A 463 -16.79 22.06 27.29
C SER A 463 -15.65 21.75 26.31
N ASP A 464 -15.40 22.61 25.30
CA ASP A 464 -14.33 22.38 24.34
C ASP A 464 -12.96 22.39 25.04
N PRO A 465 -12.11 21.35 24.82
CA PRO A 465 -10.84 21.22 25.53
C PRO A 465 -9.81 22.34 25.22
N VAL A 466 -9.95 23.01 24.09
CA VAL A 466 -9.04 24.09 23.65
C VAL A 466 -9.68 25.48 23.84
N TRP A 467 -10.91 25.63 23.40
CA TRP A 467 -11.61 26.92 23.32
C TRP A 467 -12.59 27.16 24.46
N GLY A 468 -12.92 26.14 25.26
CA GLY A 468 -13.94 26.22 26.30
C GLY A 468 -13.67 27.32 27.33
N ALA A 469 -12.42 27.50 27.73
CA ALA A 469 -12.05 28.58 28.65
C ALA A 469 -12.38 29.96 28.07
N TRP A 470 -12.02 30.19 26.83
CA TRP A 470 -12.29 31.46 26.13
C TRP A 470 -13.80 31.67 25.88
N VAL A 471 -14.50 30.62 25.46
CA VAL A 471 -15.95 30.65 25.24
C VAL A 471 -16.68 30.98 26.53
N SER A 472 -16.25 30.43 27.66
CA SER A 472 -16.84 30.64 28.99
C SER A 472 -16.67 32.07 29.53
N LEU A 473 -15.67 32.83 29.01
CA LEU A 473 -15.37 34.21 29.37
C LEU A 473 -16.04 35.20 28.42
N GLN A 474 -16.67 34.75 27.34
CA GLN A 474 -17.33 35.67 26.41
C GLN A 474 -18.59 36.31 27.04
N GLY A 475 -18.68 37.61 26.95
CA GLY A 475 -19.82 38.38 27.50
C GLY A 475 -19.81 38.58 29.04
N VAL A 476 -18.73 38.18 29.71
CA VAL A 476 -18.53 38.50 31.11
C VAL A 476 -18.22 39.97 31.26
N ALA A 477 -18.91 40.69 32.15
CA ALA A 477 -18.70 42.09 32.42
C ALA A 477 -17.24 42.34 32.97
N ASP A 478 -16.61 43.46 32.60
CA ASP A 478 -15.22 43.77 32.99
C ASP A 478 -15.01 43.67 34.51
N ALA A 479 -15.97 44.08 35.31
CA ALA A 479 -15.90 43.99 36.77
C ALA A 479 -15.88 42.57 37.32
N GLU A 480 -16.51 41.59 36.61
CA GLU A 480 -16.55 40.19 37.00
C GLU A 480 -15.46 39.34 36.36
N PHE A 481 -14.82 39.86 35.30
CA PHE A 481 -13.83 39.12 34.50
C PHE A 481 -12.66 38.57 35.35
N PRO A 482 -12.02 39.37 36.27
CA PRO A 482 -10.92 38.84 37.06
C PRO A 482 -11.35 37.64 37.95
N LYS A 483 -12.53 37.72 38.52
CA LYS A 483 -13.08 36.63 39.37
C LYS A 483 -13.37 35.37 38.57
N ARG A 484 -13.99 35.50 37.39
CA ARG A 484 -14.28 34.36 36.51
C ARG A 484 -13.00 33.75 35.95
N PHE A 485 -12.04 34.59 35.57
CA PHE A 485 -10.74 34.13 35.09
C PHE A 485 -9.96 33.39 36.17
N ALA A 486 -9.94 33.90 37.40
CA ALA A 486 -9.29 33.24 38.53
C ALA A 486 -9.98 31.87 38.85
N ALA A 487 -11.30 31.79 38.74
CA ALA A 487 -12.02 30.53 38.93
C ALA A 487 -11.65 29.46 37.86
N LEU A 488 -11.41 29.88 36.60
CA LEU A 488 -10.96 28.96 35.53
C LEU A 488 -9.52 28.51 35.78
N LEU A 489 -8.63 29.39 36.25
CA LEU A 489 -7.25 29.04 36.60
C LEU A 489 -7.17 28.08 37.79
N ALA A 490 -8.10 28.21 38.77
CA ALA A 490 -8.17 27.31 39.92
C ALA A 490 -8.60 25.89 39.56
N GLN A 491 -9.19 25.66 38.39
CA GLN A 491 -9.67 24.34 37.93
C GLN A 491 -9.03 23.92 36.58
N PRO A 492 -7.70 23.89 36.46
CA PRO A 492 -7.02 23.60 35.19
C PRO A 492 -7.30 22.18 34.69
N ASN A 493 -7.64 21.25 35.59
CA ASN A 493 -7.90 19.86 35.25
C ASN A 493 -9.21 19.62 34.48
N GLN A 494 -10.11 20.61 34.43
CA GLN A 494 -11.33 20.54 33.63
C GLN A 494 -11.04 20.54 32.11
N PHE A 495 -9.84 20.93 31.69
CA PHE A 495 -9.46 20.95 30.30
C PHE A 495 -8.72 19.66 29.92
N ALA A 496 -9.16 19.01 28.84
CA ALA A 496 -8.57 17.76 28.37
C ALA A 496 -7.17 17.93 27.77
N ASP A 497 -6.87 19.12 27.22
CA ASP A 497 -5.58 19.41 26.58
C ASP A 497 -4.44 19.57 27.60
N PRO A 498 -3.37 18.73 27.55
CA PRO A 498 -2.27 18.79 28.52
C PRO A 498 -1.43 20.09 28.44
N LEU A 499 -1.30 20.66 27.22
CA LEU A 499 -0.52 21.91 27.01
C LEU A 499 -1.27 23.10 27.59
N LEU A 500 -2.59 23.15 27.43
CA LEU A 500 -3.43 24.20 28.01
C LEU A 500 -3.39 24.11 29.54
N ARG A 501 -3.52 22.92 30.12
CA ARG A 501 -3.38 22.69 31.58
C ARG A 501 -2.03 23.19 32.11
N SER A 502 -0.94 22.79 31.45
CA SER A 502 0.42 23.20 31.84
C SER A 502 0.60 24.73 31.78
N ARG A 503 0.11 25.38 30.71
CA ARG A 503 0.18 26.83 30.57
C ARG A 503 -0.66 27.60 31.58
N LEU A 504 -1.82 27.07 31.95
CA LEU A 504 -2.66 27.65 32.99
C LEU A 504 -2.03 27.48 34.38
N GLN A 505 -1.40 26.34 34.65
CA GLN A 505 -0.68 26.07 35.90
C GLN A 505 0.57 26.92 36.09
N THR A 506 1.27 27.28 35.00
CA THR A 506 2.47 28.16 35.06
C THR A 506 2.16 29.63 35.22
N LYS A 507 0.90 30.06 35.07
CA LYS A 507 0.45 31.44 35.24
C LYS A 507 -0.38 31.66 36.53
N ALA A 508 -0.70 30.60 37.24
CA ALA A 508 -1.32 30.65 38.56
C ALA A 508 -0.25 30.66 39.66
#